data_0d7465680d94e6d2f1fb3b4541dd8ecc
#
_entry.id   0d7465680d94e6d2f1fb3b4541dd8ecc
#
_cell.length_a   1.000
_cell.length_b   1.000
_cell.length_c   1.000
_cell.angle_alpha   90.00
_cell.angle_beta   90.00
_cell.angle_gamma   90.00
#
_symmetry.space_group_name_H-M   'P 1'
#
loop_
_entity.id
_entity.type
_entity.pdbx_description
1 polymer ?
#
loop_
_entity_poly.entity_id
_entity_poly.type
_entity_poly.pdbx_seq_one_letter_code
_entity_poly.pdbx_strand_id
1 'polypeptide(L)'
;MISPGVRLGPSAPRRYKLPAHLRAKIAWQDYLRGFAMSTSIVRLDGPLAAEVSEPPADRLIAGTPELQVRNYFSDPSQQFFAGRWSATRGKWRVRYTENELCVMTAGRVVIESGSGERLSFGPGDAFVVPAGFTGTWEVTEDCSKIYAIFEERS
;
A
#
# COMPACT_ATOMS: atom_id res chain seq x y z
N MET A 1 -5.64 -54.73 -11.42
CA MET A 1 -4.95 -53.69 -12.21
C MET A 1 -5.32 -52.33 -11.61
N ILE A 2 -4.37 -51.72 -10.87
CA ILE A 2 -4.56 -50.47 -10.18
C ILE A 2 -3.84 -49.39 -11.01
N SER A 3 -4.59 -48.43 -11.56
CA SER A 3 -4.05 -47.27 -12.27
C SER A 3 -3.26 -46.37 -11.33
N PRO A 4 -2.10 -45.85 -11.73
CA PRO A 4 -1.34 -44.93 -10.88
C PRO A 4 -1.96 -43.51 -10.94
N GLY A 5 -2.23 -42.98 -9.74
CA GLY A 5 -2.75 -41.62 -9.56
C GLY A 5 -1.77 -40.56 -10.06
N VAL A 6 -2.30 -39.63 -10.84
CA VAL A 6 -1.62 -38.41 -11.28
C VAL A 6 -1.36 -37.54 -10.05
N ARG A 7 -0.11 -37.37 -9.66
CA ARG A 7 0.32 -36.34 -8.69
C ARG A 7 0.27 -34.99 -9.41
N LEU A 8 -0.72 -34.20 -9.07
CA LEU A 8 -0.70 -32.77 -9.39
C LEU A 8 0.39 -32.12 -8.52
N GLY A 9 1.49 -31.73 -9.15
CA GLY A 9 2.53 -30.93 -8.50
C GLY A 9 1.96 -29.57 -8.08
N PRO A 10 2.57 -28.90 -7.08
CA PRO A 10 2.11 -27.59 -6.66
C PRO A 10 2.17 -26.61 -7.84
N SER A 11 1.02 -26.03 -8.18
CA SER A 11 0.95 -24.97 -9.20
C SER A 11 1.83 -23.80 -8.74
N ALA A 12 2.67 -23.29 -9.65
CA ALA A 12 3.53 -22.15 -9.39
C ALA A 12 2.67 -20.97 -8.88
N PRO A 13 3.10 -20.26 -7.81
CA PRO A 13 2.34 -19.16 -7.25
C PRO A 13 2.19 -18.06 -8.31
N ARG A 14 0.94 -17.63 -8.54
CA ARG A 14 0.65 -16.53 -9.45
C ARG A 14 1.34 -15.26 -8.93
N ARG A 15 1.95 -14.49 -9.81
CA ARG A 15 2.62 -13.23 -9.51
C ARG A 15 1.59 -12.22 -9.00
N TYR A 16 1.63 -11.89 -7.74
CA TYR A 16 0.77 -10.90 -7.09
C TYR A 16 1.37 -9.51 -7.27
N LYS A 17 0.51 -8.54 -7.54
CA LYS A 17 0.91 -7.14 -7.72
C LYS A 17 0.33 -6.36 -6.55
N LEU A 18 1.19 -5.76 -5.72
CA LEU A 18 0.78 -4.69 -4.81
C LEU A 18 0.09 -3.56 -5.59
N PRO A 19 -0.83 -2.83 -4.95
CA PRO A 19 -1.44 -1.63 -5.53
C PRO A 19 -0.41 -0.75 -6.21
N ALA A 20 -0.76 -0.13 -7.33
CA ALA A 20 0.19 0.58 -8.20
C ALA A 20 0.98 1.69 -7.49
N HIS A 21 0.42 2.29 -6.43
CA HIS A 21 1.05 3.32 -5.63
C HIS A 21 1.97 2.76 -4.51
N LEU A 22 1.84 1.46 -4.19
CA LEU A 22 2.70 0.75 -3.24
C LEU A 22 3.73 -0.16 -3.93
N ARG A 23 3.81 -0.13 -5.26
CA ARG A 23 4.79 -0.90 -6.03
C ARG A 23 6.20 -0.31 -5.93
N ALA A 24 6.76 -0.29 -4.76
CA ALA A 24 8.19 -0.43 -4.59
C ALA A 24 8.52 -1.93 -4.67
N LYS A 25 9.65 -2.28 -5.22
CA LYS A 25 10.05 -3.68 -5.47
C LYS A 25 10.23 -4.42 -4.15
N ILE A 26 9.20 -5.16 -3.70
CA ILE A 26 9.42 -6.17 -2.67
C ILE A 26 10.32 -7.22 -3.28
N ALA A 27 11.52 -7.39 -2.73
CA ALA A 27 12.44 -8.43 -3.15
C ALA A 27 11.78 -9.78 -2.90
N TRP A 28 11.56 -10.56 -3.95
CA TRP A 28 10.91 -11.87 -3.94
C TRP A 28 11.51 -12.88 -2.96
N GLN A 29 12.76 -12.65 -2.52
CA GLN A 29 13.46 -13.54 -1.60
C GLN A 29 12.98 -13.40 -0.15
N ASP A 30 12.50 -12.23 0.27
CA ASP A 30 11.93 -12.02 1.61
C ASP A 30 10.48 -12.53 1.68
N TYR A 31 9.78 -12.56 0.57
CA TYR A 31 8.43 -13.07 0.42
C TYR A 31 8.35 -14.60 0.68
N LEU A 32 9.34 -15.37 0.28
CA LEU A 32 9.34 -16.84 0.46
C LEU A 32 9.79 -17.32 1.85
N ARG A 33 10.37 -16.46 2.67
CA ARG A 33 10.81 -16.81 4.03
C ARG A 33 9.76 -16.65 5.13
N GLY A 34 8.61 -16.00 4.85
CA GLY A 34 7.63 -15.58 5.83
C GLY A 34 6.30 -16.34 5.90
N PHE A 35 6.09 -17.41 5.12
CA PHE A 35 4.84 -18.16 5.14
C PHE A 35 4.72 -19.21 6.26
N ALA A 36 5.08 -18.85 7.49
CA ALA A 36 4.43 -19.43 8.63
C ALA A 36 3.17 -18.60 8.91
N MET A 37 1.98 -19.21 8.84
CA MET A 37 0.72 -18.59 9.26
C MET A 37 0.90 -18.12 10.70
N SER A 38 1.34 -16.87 10.90
CA SER A 38 1.46 -16.30 12.23
C SER A 38 0.07 -15.99 12.74
N THR A 39 -0.40 -16.74 13.73
CA THR A 39 -1.61 -16.42 14.50
C THR A 39 -1.34 -15.37 15.58
N SER A 40 -0.12 -14.81 15.62
CA SER A 40 0.29 -13.81 16.58
C SER A 40 -0.17 -12.41 16.17
N ILE A 41 -0.44 -11.57 17.16
CA ILE A 41 -0.73 -10.14 16.94
C ILE A 41 0.51 -9.49 16.31
N VAL A 42 0.32 -8.78 15.21
CA VAL A 42 1.37 -8.04 14.51
C VAL A 42 1.35 -6.58 14.94
N ARG A 43 2.47 -6.09 15.42
CA ARG A 43 2.66 -4.66 15.73
C ARG A 43 3.08 -3.92 14.46
N LEU A 44 2.58 -2.68 14.28
CA LEU A 44 2.91 -1.84 13.13
C LEU A 44 4.02 -0.82 13.44
N ASP A 45 4.86 -1.08 14.45
CA ASP A 45 5.91 -0.18 14.94
C ASP A 45 7.26 -0.89 15.18
N GLY A 46 7.39 -2.13 14.72
CA GLY A 46 8.63 -2.90 14.82
C GLY A 46 9.74 -2.40 13.88
N PRO A 47 10.97 -2.90 14.05
CA PRO A 47 12.10 -2.59 13.16
C PRO A 47 11.91 -3.28 11.81
N LEU A 48 11.43 -2.52 10.82
CA LEU A 48 11.28 -2.97 9.43
C LEU A 48 11.90 -1.91 8.51
N ALA A 49 12.75 -2.34 7.58
CA ALA A 49 13.30 -1.46 6.56
C ALA A 49 12.17 -0.88 5.70
N ALA A 50 12.26 0.41 5.39
CA ALA A 50 11.32 1.02 4.47
C ALA A 50 11.67 0.66 3.03
N GLU A 51 10.65 0.41 2.23
CA GLU A 51 10.76 0.49 0.79
C GLU A 51 10.64 1.94 0.37
N VAL A 52 11.66 2.45 -0.33
CA VAL A 52 11.74 3.85 -0.76
C VAL A 52 11.43 3.93 -2.26
N SER A 53 10.60 4.88 -2.64
CA SER A 53 10.22 5.12 -4.03
C SER A 53 9.86 6.59 -4.28
N GLU A 54 9.57 6.91 -5.53
CA GLU A 54 9.03 8.20 -5.97
C GLU A 54 7.73 7.98 -6.73
N PRO A 55 6.83 8.98 -6.81
CA PRO A 55 5.70 8.90 -7.71
C PRO A 55 6.17 8.71 -9.17
N PRO A 56 5.44 7.94 -9.99
CA PRO A 56 5.75 7.85 -11.41
C PRO A 56 5.84 9.24 -12.06
N ALA A 57 6.85 9.46 -12.90
CA ALA A 57 7.12 10.78 -13.48
C ALA A 57 5.93 11.37 -14.26
N ASP A 58 5.13 10.51 -14.91
CA ASP A 58 3.92 10.89 -15.64
C ASP A 58 2.77 11.32 -14.72
N ARG A 59 2.86 11.03 -13.42
CA ARG A 59 1.88 11.42 -12.40
C ARG A 59 2.34 12.56 -11.53
N LEU A 60 3.64 12.84 -11.48
CA LEU A 60 4.20 13.93 -10.68
C LEU A 60 3.69 15.28 -11.21
N ILE A 61 3.22 16.14 -10.29
CA ILE A 61 2.73 17.50 -10.60
C ILE A 61 3.72 18.54 -10.07
N ALA A 62 4.20 18.35 -8.82
CA ALA A 62 5.11 19.31 -8.19
C ALA A 62 5.99 18.66 -7.12
N GLY A 63 7.18 19.22 -6.92
CA GLY A 63 8.15 18.77 -5.93
C GLY A 63 8.93 17.54 -6.37
N THR A 64 9.69 16.97 -5.42
CA THR A 64 10.45 15.73 -5.56
C THR A 64 10.16 14.83 -4.35
N PRO A 65 8.90 14.37 -4.18
CA PRO A 65 8.52 13.63 -2.99
C PRO A 65 9.19 12.26 -2.96
N GLU A 66 9.78 11.93 -1.82
CA GLU A 66 10.21 10.58 -1.47
C GLU A 66 9.07 9.88 -0.72
N LEU A 67 8.72 8.67 -1.15
CA LEU A 67 7.70 7.84 -0.54
C LEU A 67 8.37 6.67 0.18
N GLN A 68 7.94 6.39 1.41
CA GLN A 68 8.43 5.26 2.17
C GLN A 68 7.25 4.38 2.63
N VAL A 69 7.37 3.08 2.42
CA VAL A 69 6.38 2.08 2.84
C VAL A 69 7.04 1.07 3.78
N ARG A 70 6.35 0.76 4.88
CA ARG A 70 6.66 -0.38 5.76
C ARG A 70 5.40 -1.21 5.89
N ASN A 71 5.31 -2.26 5.07
CA ASN A 71 4.18 -3.17 5.11
C ASN A 71 4.43 -4.27 6.15
N TYR A 72 3.77 -4.18 7.30
CA TYR A 72 3.96 -5.10 8.43
C TYR A 72 3.11 -6.36 8.33
N PHE A 73 1.99 -6.29 7.61
CA PHE A 73 1.06 -7.41 7.51
C PHE A 73 0.52 -7.54 6.10
N SER A 74 0.47 -8.78 5.62
CA SER A 74 -0.26 -9.20 4.44
C SER A 74 -0.99 -10.49 4.78
N ASP A 75 -2.29 -10.56 4.51
CA ASP A 75 -3.03 -11.79 4.72
C ASP A 75 -2.67 -12.86 3.67
N PRO A 76 -2.94 -14.15 3.92
CA PRO A 76 -2.60 -15.22 2.98
C PRO A 76 -3.31 -15.09 1.63
N SER A 77 -4.48 -14.45 1.58
CA SER A 77 -5.20 -14.19 0.34
C SER A 77 -4.56 -13.06 -0.48
N GLN A 78 -3.68 -12.27 0.14
CA GLN A 78 -3.06 -11.08 -0.46
C GLN A 78 -4.09 -10.04 -0.88
N GLN A 79 -5.18 -9.92 -0.13
CA GLN A 79 -6.21 -8.91 -0.34
C GLN A 79 -6.21 -7.86 0.76
N PHE A 80 -5.68 -8.19 1.94
CA PHE A 80 -5.60 -7.28 3.07
C PHE A 80 -4.14 -7.01 3.45
N PHE A 81 -3.80 -5.72 3.56
CA PHE A 81 -2.47 -5.24 3.92
C PHE A 81 -2.58 -4.18 5.01
N ALA A 82 -1.60 -4.15 5.93
CA ALA A 82 -1.53 -3.11 6.93
C ALA A 82 -0.09 -2.69 7.20
N GLY A 83 0.12 -1.39 7.38
CA GLY A 83 1.47 -0.86 7.56
C GLY A 83 1.51 0.64 7.86
N ARG A 84 2.69 1.19 7.60
CA ARG A 84 2.97 2.63 7.70
C ARG A 84 3.48 3.15 6.37
N TRP A 85 3.06 4.36 6.06
CA TRP A 85 3.51 5.10 4.91
C TRP A 85 3.94 6.50 5.34
N SER A 86 4.97 7.04 4.71
CA SER A 86 5.37 8.43 4.87
C SER A 86 5.80 9.02 3.53
N ALA A 87 5.71 10.34 3.41
CA ALA A 87 6.17 11.06 2.25
C ALA A 87 6.69 12.45 2.61
N THR A 88 7.67 12.91 1.84
CA THR A 88 8.09 14.30 1.84
C THR A 88 7.19 15.15 0.93
N ARG A 89 7.32 16.49 1.02
CA ARG A 89 6.48 17.44 0.28
C ARG A 89 6.47 17.22 -1.22
N GLY A 90 5.28 17.29 -1.80
CA GLY A 90 5.06 17.17 -3.22
C GLY A 90 3.60 16.95 -3.58
N LYS A 91 3.30 16.94 -4.89
CA LYS A 91 1.95 16.73 -5.41
C LYS A 91 1.99 15.80 -6.61
N TRP A 92 1.08 14.82 -6.64
CA TRP A 92 0.98 13.87 -7.75
C TRP A 92 -0.45 13.39 -7.96
N ARG A 93 -0.73 12.86 -9.15
CA ARG A 93 -2.00 12.23 -9.49
C ARG A 93 -2.05 10.83 -8.90
N VAL A 94 -3.22 10.48 -8.35
CA VAL A 94 -3.50 9.15 -7.80
C VAL A 94 -4.70 8.51 -8.49
N ARG A 95 -4.67 7.19 -8.55
CA ARG A 95 -5.78 6.35 -8.95
C ARG A 95 -5.77 5.11 -8.06
N TYR A 96 -6.81 4.93 -7.30
CA TYR A 96 -6.98 3.81 -6.38
C TYR A 96 -7.75 2.68 -7.03
N THR A 97 -7.23 1.47 -6.94
CA THR A 97 -7.93 0.23 -7.33
C THR A 97 -8.45 -0.51 -6.11
N GLU A 98 -8.03 -0.10 -4.94
CA GLU A 98 -8.28 -0.65 -3.61
C GLU A 98 -9.03 0.34 -2.72
N ASN A 99 -9.62 -0.18 -1.63
CA ASN A 99 -10.10 0.63 -0.52
C ASN A 99 -8.96 0.80 0.50
N GLU A 100 -8.64 2.02 0.87
CA GLU A 100 -7.59 2.31 1.84
C GLU A 100 -8.13 3.10 3.02
N LEU A 101 -8.06 2.54 4.24
CA LEU A 101 -8.19 3.29 5.47
C LEU A 101 -6.86 3.99 5.76
N CYS A 102 -6.90 5.30 5.97
CA CYS A 102 -5.77 6.13 6.37
C CYS A 102 -6.01 6.71 7.76
N VAL A 103 -5.00 6.65 8.62
CA VAL A 103 -4.96 7.37 9.91
C VAL A 103 -3.68 8.20 9.93
N MET A 104 -3.82 9.52 9.86
CA MET A 104 -2.67 10.42 9.85
C MET A 104 -1.98 10.43 11.21
N THR A 105 -0.65 10.31 11.21
CA THR A 105 0.18 10.29 12.43
C THR A 105 1.10 11.51 12.53
N ALA A 106 1.44 12.14 11.41
CA ALA A 106 2.24 13.36 11.36
C ALA A 106 1.99 14.12 10.05
N GLY A 107 2.33 15.41 10.03
CA GLY A 107 2.29 16.26 8.84
C GLY A 107 0.89 16.55 8.34
N ARG A 108 0.79 16.97 7.08
CA ARG A 108 -0.48 17.38 6.48
C ARG A 108 -0.57 17.01 5.02
N VAL A 109 -1.74 16.54 4.63
CA VAL A 109 -2.06 16.25 3.23
C VAL A 109 -3.32 16.97 2.80
N VAL A 110 -3.40 17.28 1.52
CA VAL A 110 -4.61 17.75 0.83
C VAL A 110 -4.93 16.78 -0.28
N ILE A 111 -6.14 16.27 -0.29
CA ILE A 111 -6.65 15.37 -1.32
C ILE A 111 -7.72 16.13 -2.11
N GLU A 112 -7.58 16.14 -3.43
CA GLU A 112 -8.54 16.77 -4.34
C GLU A 112 -9.07 15.71 -5.30
N SER A 113 -10.40 15.54 -5.32
CA SER A 113 -11.08 14.61 -6.21
C SER A 113 -11.11 15.11 -7.65
N GLY A 114 -11.36 14.21 -8.60
CA GLY A 114 -11.58 14.60 -10.00
C GLY A 114 -12.77 15.54 -10.23
N SER A 115 -13.70 15.62 -9.26
CA SER A 115 -14.83 16.59 -9.26
C SER A 115 -14.49 17.95 -8.65
N GLY A 116 -13.26 18.12 -8.11
CA GLY A 116 -12.80 19.37 -7.50
C GLY A 116 -13.08 19.49 -6.00
N GLU A 117 -13.64 18.47 -5.35
CA GLU A 117 -13.75 18.45 -3.90
C GLU A 117 -12.36 18.38 -3.29
N ARG A 118 -12.07 19.25 -2.32
CA ARG A 118 -10.76 19.37 -1.69
C ARG A 118 -10.87 19.21 -0.17
N LEU A 119 -10.20 18.22 0.38
CA LEU A 119 -10.17 17.89 1.81
C LEU A 119 -8.73 17.94 2.33
N SER A 120 -8.54 18.47 3.54
CA SER A 120 -7.25 18.52 4.23
C SER A 120 -7.28 17.65 5.47
N PHE A 121 -6.22 16.86 5.67
CA PHE A 121 -6.07 15.95 6.80
C PHE A 121 -4.74 16.16 7.50
N GLY A 122 -4.75 16.09 8.83
CA GLY A 122 -3.59 16.22 9.72
C GLY A 122 -3.57 15.12 10.79
N PRO A 123 -2.61 15.18 11.75
CA PRO A 123 -2.47 14.15 12.77
C PRO A 123 -3.75 13.89 13.55
N GLY A 124 -4.14 12.62 13.68
CA GLY A 124 -5.36 12.17 14.32
C GLY A 124 -6.56 12.03 13.40
N ASP A 125 -6.53 12.60 12.21
CA ASP A 125 -7.61 12.43 11.22
C ASP A 125 -7.59 11.01 10.63
N ALA A 126 -8.78 10.44 10.49
CA ALA A 126 -8.99 9.14 9.86
C ALA A 126 -9.98 9.29 8.70
N PHE A 127 -9.67 8.66 7.57
CA PHE A 127 -10.52 8.69 6.38
C PHE A 127 -10.32 7.45 5.52
N VAL A 128 -11.25 7.20 4.62
CA VAL A 128 -11.16 6.11 3.64
C VAL A 128 -11.05 6.71 2.25
N VAL A 129 -10.08 6.22 1.47
CA VAL A 129 -10.02 6.44 0.02
C VAL A 129 -10.62 5.21 -0.64
N PRO A 130 -11.79 5.32 -1.31
CA PRO A 130 -12.45 4.17 -1.90
C PRO A 130 -11.80 3.72 -3.20
N ALA A 131 -11.96 2.45 -3.54
CA ALA A 131 -11.62 1.91 -4.85
C ALA A 131 -12.35 2.72 -5.96
N GLY A 132 -11.62 2.99 -7.04
CA GLY A 132 -12.11 3.85 -8.14
C GLY A 132 -11.84 5.34 -7.95
N PHE A 133 -11.38 5.78 -6.78
CA PHE A 133 -11.02 7.19 -6.58
C PHE A 133 -9.92 7.62 -7.55
N THR A 134 -10.11 8.78 -8.16
CA THR A 134 -9.11 9.48 -8.97
C THR A 134 -9.00 10.93 -8.53
N GLY A 135 -7.79 11.46 -8.48
CA GLY A 135 -7.58 12.81 -8.02
C GLY A 135 -6.11 13.15 -7.84
N THR A 136 -5.82 14.05 -6.92
CA THR A 136 -4.45 14.41 -6.53
C THR A 136 -4.23 14.22 -5.05
N TRP A 137 -3.01 13.84 -4.70
CA TRP A 137 -2.48 13.81 -3.34
C TRP A 137 -1.39 14.87 -3.24
N GLU A 138 -1.55 15.80 -2.31
CA GLU A 138 -0.60 16.88 -2.07
C GLU A 138 -0.12 16.81 -0.61
N VAL A 139 1.15 16.56 -0.41
CA VAL A 139 1.83 16.62 0.89
C VAL A 139 2.32 18.05 1.08
N THR A 140 1.64 18.81 1.96
CA THR A 140 1.99 20.20 2.27
C THR A 140 2.99 20.30 3.41
N GLU A 141 3.04 19.28 4.28
CA GLU A 141 4.03 19.08 5.34
C GLU A 141 4.43 17.61 5.31
N ASP A 142 5.74 17.31 5.42
CA ASP A 142 6.24 15.93 5.46
C ASP A 142 5.39 15.10 6.42
N CYS A 143 4.81 14.02 5.92
CA CYS A 143 3.72 13.35 6.60
C CYS A 143 3.94 11.86 6.78
N SER A 144 3.18 11.29 7.71
CA SER A 144 3.09 9.85 7.90
C SER A 144 1.67 9.44 8.26
N LYS A 145 1.32 8.20 7.88
CA LYS A 145 0.04 7.57 8.21
C LYS A 145 0.20 6.10 8.51
N ILE A 146 -0.73 5.56 9.28
CA ILE A 146 -1.03 4.13 9.32
C ILE A 146 -2.04 3.87 8.22
N TYR A 147 -1.89 2.75 7.50
CA TYR A 147 -2.85 2.32 6.50
C TYR A 147 -3.34 0.90 6.75
N ALA A 148 -4.56 0.65 6.32
CA ALA A 148 -5.09 -0.69 6.07
C ALA A 148 -5.75 -0.69 4.69
N ILE A 149 -5.35 -1.63 3.83
CA ILE A 149 -5.79 -1.74 2.45
C ILE A 149 -6.56 -3.03 2.27
N PHE A 150 -7.68 -2.94 1.56
CA PHE A 150 -8.39 -4.10 1.01
C PHE A 150 -8.45 -3.96 -0.50
N GLU A 151 -7.85 -4.91 -1.21
CA GLU A 151 -7.89 -5.01 -2.67
C GLU A 151 -8.65 -6.27 -3.07
N GLU A 152 -9.84 -6.09 -3.64
CA GLU A 152 -10.65 -7.21 -4.12
C GLU A 152 -9.93 -7.90 -5.30
N ARG A 153 -9.91 -9.22 -5.27
CA ARG A 153 -9.44 -10.02 -6.39
C ARG A 153 -10.59 -10.39 -7.32
N SER A 154 -10.45 -10.04 -8.56
CA SER A 154 -11.28 -10.52 -9.66
C SER A 154 -10.83 -11.89 -10.16
#